data_1938c336e4023621ceb27c821c6a2c98
#
_entry.id   1938c336e4023621ceb27c821c6a2c98
#
_cell.length_a   1.000
_cell.length_b   1.000
_cell.length_c   1.000
_cell.angle_alpha   90.00
_cell.angle_beta   90.00
_cell.angle_gamma   90.00
#
_symmetry.space_group_name_H-M   'P 1'
#
loop_
_entity.id
_entity.type
_entity.pdbx_description
1 polymer ?
#
loop_
_entity_poly.entity_id
_entity_poly.type
_entity_poly.pdbx_seq_one_letter_code
_entity_poly.pdbx_strand_id
1 'polypeptide(L)'
;ISVESSLHIGLVGPLPPPYGGMANQTQQLAKLLQGEGLTVSLVQTNVSYRPQCVSGLPIIRALLRLFPYCYALWQLAGRCDVIHVMANSGWSWHLFAAPAVWMAKLRGVPAVINYRGGEADAFLAKSARSVRISMRQAAALIVPSEFLKAVFARFGMTASIVPNIVDLAHFTNPAPHRTTRRHLLVARNLEPIYDNETAIRAFSVVHRNHPDATLTIAGSGPLAESLAALAQHLGLAGAVTFTGRLDRDS
;
A
#
# COMPACT_ATOMS: atom_id res chain seq x y z
N ILE A 1 -30.04 28.45 9.02
CA ILE A 1 -28.94 27.90 8.21
C ILE A 1 -28.09 27.14 9.21
N SER A 2 -28.40 25.84 9.40
CA SER A 2 -27.55 24.94 10.14
C SER A 2 -26.25 24.77 9.33
N VAL A 3 -25.15 25.26 9.87
CA VAL A 3 -23.81 24.89 9.41
C VAL A 3 -23.69 23.39 9.70
N GLU A 4 -23.89 22.55 8.69
CA GLU A 4 -23.49 21.15 8.77
C GLU A 4 -22.00 21.17 9.06
N SER A 5 -21.63 20.83 10.29
CA SER A 5 -20.23 20.68 10.65
C SER A 5 -19.64 19.58 9.75
N SER A 6 -18.74 19.96 8.84
CA SER A 6 -18.11 18.97 7.96
C SER A 6 -17.41 17.92 8.81
N LEU A 7 -17.70 16.65 8.53
CA LEU A 7 -17.10 15.51 9.25
C LEU A 7 -15.56 15.61 9.21
N HIS A 8 -14.94 15.54 10.38
CA HIS A 8 -13.48 15.59 10.49
C HIS A 8 -12.89 14.17 10.60
N ILE A 9 -12.13 13.79 9.59
CA ILE A 9 -11.52 12.45 9.48
C ILE A 9 -10.05 12.51 9.87
N GLY A 10 -9.67 11.70 10.85
CA GLY A 10 -8.27 11.44 11.18
C GLY A 10 -7.74 10.29 10.33
N LEU A 11 -6.81 10.52 9.42
CA LEU A 11 -6.21 9.49 8.58
C LEU A 11 -4.81 9.12 9.09
N VAL A 12 -4.62 7.86 9.42
CA VAL A 12 -3.34 7.32 9.95
C VAL A 12 -2.76 6.35 8.93
N GLY A 13 -1.59 6.64 8.39
CA GLY A 13 -0.96 5.77 7.40
C GLY A 13 0.38 6.27 6.88
N PRO A 14 1.08 5.49 6.05
CA PRO A 14 2.30 5.94 5.39
C PRO A 14 1.99 6.94 4.29
N LEU A 15 2.91 7.88 4.07
CA LEU A 15 2.87 8.83 2.97
C LEU A 15 4.15 8.72 2.13
N PRO A 16 4.14 9.07 0.85
CA PRO A 16 5.35 9.21 0.06
C PRO A 16 6.27 10.33 0.61
N PRO A 17 7.60 10.22 0.49
CA PRO A 17 8.42 9.07 0.16
C PRO A 17 8.57 8.09 1.34
N PRO A 18 8.90 6.80 1.11
CA PRO A 18 9.04 6.15 -0.19
C PRO A 18 7.68 5.89 -0.85
N TYR A 19 7.66 5.90 -2.19
CA TYR A 19 6.46 5.57 -2.94
C TYR A 19 6.18 4.07 -2.85
N GLY A 20 4.93 3.73 -2.58
CA GLY A 20 4.48 2.35 -2.46
C GLY A 20 2.95 2.30 -2.49
N GLY A 21 2.39 1.11 -2.75
CA GLY A 21 0.95 0.95 -2.92
C GLY A 21 0.12 1.57 -1.81
N MET A 22 0.48 1.30 -0.54
CA MET A 22 -0.27 1.83 0.60
C MET A 22 -0.05 3.34 0.81
N ALA A 23 1.17 3.85 0.60
CA ALA A 23 1.46 5.28 0.72
C ALA A 23 0.69 6.11 -0.33
N ASN A 24 0.67 5.63 -1.57
CA ASN A 24 -0.11 6.25 -2.65
C ASN A 24 -1.62 6.21 -2.35
N GLN A 25 -2.14 5.09 -1.85
CA GLN A 25 -3.55 4.95 -1.47
C GLN A 25 -3.92 5.89 -0.30
N THR A 26 -3.04 6.05 0.70
CA THR A 26 -3.26 7.00 1.81
C THR A 26 -3.34 8.42 1.29
N GLN A 27 -2.40 8.83 0.44
CA GLN A 27 -2.38 10.17 -0.15
C GLN A 27 -3.60 10.43 -1.03
N GLN A 28 -3.97 9.46 -1.86
CA GLN A 28 -5.12 9.56 -2.76
C GLN A 28 -6.44 9.64 -1.98
N LEU A 29 -6.59 8.81 -0.94
CA LEU A 29 -7.76 8.86 -0.06
C LEU A 29 -7.90 10.23 0.61
N ALA A 30 -6.80 10.80 1.13
CA ALA A 30 -6.82 12.12 1.73
C ALA A 30 -7.30 13.19 0.73
N LYS A 31 -6.77 13.17 -0.49
CA LYS A 31 -7.16 14.13 -1.54
C LYS A 31 -8.64 14.02 -1.92
N LEU A 32 -9.14 12.80 -2.07
CA LEU A 32 -10.54 12.56 -2.44
C LEU A 32 -11.49 13.01 -1.34
N LEU A 33 -11.21 12.65 -0.08
CA LEU A 33 -12.03 13.08 1.05
C LEU A 33 -12.07 14.61 1.19
N GLN A 34 -10.92 15.29 0.98
CA GLN A 34 -10.88 16.75 0.94
C GLN A 34 -11.66 17.34 -0.24
N GLY A 35 -11.61 16.68 -1.40
CA GLY A 35 -12.40 17.04 -2.58
C GLY A 35 -13.91 16.95 -2.38
N GLU A 36 -14.36 16.03 -1.52
CA GLU A 36 -15.75 15.89 -1.08
C GLU A 36 -16.15 16.89 0.04
N GLY A 37 -15.29 17.84 0.37
CA GLY A 37 -15.56 18.87 1.37
C GLY A 37 -15.35 18.44 2.82
N LEU A 38 -14.72 17.26 3.05
CA LEU A 38 -14.45 16.76 4.40
C LEU A 38 -13.14 17.34 4.95
N THR A 39 -13.09 17.57 6.27
CA THR A 39 -11.85 17.95 6.94
C THR A 39 -11.00 16.72 7.19
N VAL A 40 -9.74 16.71 6.72
CA VAL A 40 -8.83 15.57 6.88
C VAL A 40 -7.56 15.98 7.61
N SER A 41 -7.28 15.35 8.75
CA SER A 41 -6.01 15.45 9.46
C SER A 41 -5.21 14.16 9.34
N LEU A 42 -3.90 14.28 9.07
CA LEU A 42 -3.02 13.15 8.79
C LEU A 42 -2.02 12.92 9.92
N VAL A 43 -1.85 11.66 10.31
CA VAL A 43 -0.72 11.19 11.12
C VAL A 43 0.07 10.17 10.31
N GLN A 44 1.29 10.57 9.93
CA GLN A 44 2.18 9.75 9.12
C GLN A 44 2.88 8.68 9.95
N THR A 45 2.86 7.41 9.48
CA THR A 45 3.50 6.27 10.17
C THR A 45 4.95 6.04 9.76
N ASN A 46 5.41 6.56 8.62
CA ASN A 46 6.77 6.38 8.08
C ASN A 46 7.60 7.67 8.11
N VAL A 47 7.42 8.50 9.14
CA VAL A 47 8.23 9.72 9.33
C VAL A 47 9.71 9.37 9.41
N SER A 48 10.54 10.17 8.72
CA SER A 48 12.00 10.05 8.76
C SER A 48 12.52 10.22 10.18
N TYR A 49 13.42 9.32 10.56
CA TYR A 49 13.98 9.29 11.89
C TYR A 49 15.17 10.26 12.04
N ARG A 50 15.15 11.09 13.07
CA ARG A 50 16.28 11.90 13.54
C ARG A 50 16.39 11.76 15.06
N PRO A 51 17.57 11.58 15.68
CA PRO A 51 18.93 11.69 15.16
C PRO A 51 19.53 10.33 14.73
N GLN A 52 20.43 10.33 13.76
CA GLN A 52 21.10 9.13 13.23
C GLN A 52 22.06 8.48 14.23
N CYS A 53 22.52 9.21 15.25
CA CYS A 53 23.50 8.73 16.24
C CYS A 53 22.98 7.58 17.14
N VAL A 54 21.65 7.30 17.16
CA VAL A 54 21.05 6.23 18.00
C VAL A 54 20.76 4.96 17.17
N SER A 55 21.32 4.85 15.97
CA SER A 55 21.05 3.73 15.05
C SER A 55 21.42 2.34 15.62
N GLY A 56 22.35 2.28 16.57
CA GLY A 56 22.79 1.04 17.22
C GLY A 56 21.93 0.52 18.37
N LEU A 57 20.89 1.29 18.85
CA LEU A 57 20.08 0.92 20.00
C LEU A 57 18.59 0.74 19.59
N PRO A 58 18.18 -0.47 19.17
CA PRO A 58 16.85 -0.71 18.58
C PRO A 58 15.69 -0.36 19.51
N ILE A 59 15.83 -0.60 20.82
CA ILE A 59 14.78 -0.32 21.80
C ILE A 59 14.59 1.19 22.01
N ILE A 60 15.69 1.94 22.17
CA ILE A 60 15.64 3.40 22.35
C ILE A 60 15.05 4.04 21.07
N ARG A 61 15.45 3.57 19.90
CA ARG A 61 14.91 4.01 18.63
C ARG A 61 13.40 3.76 18.51
N ALA A 62 12.92 2.59 18.96
CA ALA A 62 11.50 2.27 18.99
C ALA A 62 10.72 3.20 19.93
N LEU A 63 11.23 3.44 21.12
CA LEU A 63 10.62 4.36 22.11
C LEU A 63 10.57 5.79 21.60
N LEU A 64 11.68 6.31 21.07
CA LEU A 64 11.75 7.68 20.49
C LEU A 64 10.82 7.88 19.30
N ARG A 65 10.42 6.81 18.64
CA ARG A 65 9.46 6.84 17.52
C ARG A 65 8.02 6.69 18.00
N LEU A 66 7.78 5.82 18.97
CA LEU A 66 6.42 5.52 19.45
C LEU A 66 5.84 6.64 20.32
N PHE A 67 6.64 7.30 21.16
CA PHE A 67 6.14 8.39 22.01
C PHE A 67 5.57 9.56 21.22
N PRO A 68 6.29 10.19 20.27
CA PRO A 68 5.74 11.26 19.45
C PRO A 68 4.54 10.78 18.61
N TYR A 69 4.57 9.54 18.14
CA TYR A 69 3.49 8.95 17.38
C TYR A 69 2.21 8.80 18.23
N CYS A 70 2.32 8.22 19.43
CA CYS A 70 1.18 8.09 20.34
C CYS A 70 0.63 9.46 20.76
N TYR A 71 1.51 10.44 20.99
CA TYR A 71 1.09 11.81 21.27
C TYR A 71 0.33 12.44 20.11
N ALA A 72 0.84 12.27 18.88
CA ALA A 72 0.16 12.75 17.67
C ALA A 72 -1.22 12.08 17.48
N LEU A 73 -1.33 10.77 17.74
CA LEU A 73 -2.61 10.05 17.75
C LEU A 73 -3.59 10.58 18.79
N TRP A 74 -3.09 10.84 20.00
CA TRP A 74 -3.91 11.41 21.07
C TRP A 74 -4.48 12.79 20.72
N GLN A 75 -3.65 13.65 20.10
CA GLN A 75 -4.07 14.97 19.60
C GLN A 75 -5.06 14.83 18.43
N LEU A 76 -4.79 13.91 17.52
CA LEU A 76 -5.66 13.62 16.39
C LEU A 76 -7.05 13.17 16.87
N ALA A 77 -7.09 12.20 17.78
CA ALA A 77 -8.33 11.66 18.33
C ALA A 77 -9.14 12.68 19.15
N GLY A 78 -8.51 13.77 19.59
CA GLY A 78 -9.22 14.87 20.27
C GLY A 78 -9.89 15.86 19.32
N ARG A 79 -9.70 15.73 18.01
CA ARG A 79 -10.14 16.69 17.01
C ARG A 79 -11.02 16.12 15.91
N CYS A 80 -11.03 14.78 15.73
CA CYS A 80 -11.74 14.12 14.65
C CYS A 80 -12.91 13.27 15.16
N ASP A 81 -13.89 13.11 14.26
CA ASP A 81 -15.11 12.33 14.50
C ASP A 81 -14.90 10.84 14.24
N VAL A 82 -13.92 10.49 13.37
CA VAL A 82 -13.55 9.12 13.03
C VAL A 82 -12.07 9.02 12.71
N ILE A 83 -11.43 7.91 13.09
CA ILE A 83 -10.05 7.61 12.72
C ILE A 83 -10.00 6.47 11.71
N HIS A 84 -9.44 6.75 10.53
CA HIS A 84 -9.23 5.77 9.47
C HIS A 84 -7.76 5.33 9.48
N VAL A 85 -7.52 4.04 9.79
CA VAL A 85 -6.17 3.48 9.98
C VAL A 85 -5.80 2.60 8.79
N MET A 86 -4.78 3.01 8.03
CA MET A 86 -4.17 2.18 6.98
C MET A 86 -3.25 1.15 7.62
N ALA A 87 -3.65 -0.11 7.60
CA ALA A 87 -2.99 -1.18 8.34
C ALA A 87 -2.27 -2.17 7.41
N ASN A 88 -1.15 -2.71 7.88
CA ASN A 88 -0.36 -3.74 7.22
C ASN A 88 -0.01 -4.88 8.20
N SER A 89 0.61 -5.93 7.69
CA SER A 89 1.07 -7.12 8.43
C SER A 89 2.29 -6.83 9.31
N GLY A 90 2.60 -7.77 10.20
CA GLY A 90 3.85 -7.83 10.96
C GLY A 90 4.01 -6.71 11.99
N TRP A 91 5.24 -6.24 12.15
CA TRP A 91 5.57 -5.18 13.09
C TRP A 91 4.86 -3.86 12.81
N SER A 92 4.50 -3.59 11.55
CA SER A 92 3.70 -2.42 11.19
C SER A 92 2.34 -2.41 11.86
N TRP A 93 1.70 -3.58 12.00
CA TRP A 93 0.49 -3.72 12.79
C TRP A 93 0.71 -3.36 14.25
N HIS A 94 1.68 -4.00 14.89
CA HIS A 94 1.89 -3.87 16.34
C HIS A 94 2.36 -2.49 16.76
N LEU A 95 3.21 -1.84 15.95
CA LEU A 95 3.81 -0.54 16.28
C LEU A 95 2.95 0.65 15.86
N PHE A 96 2.08 0.49 14.85
CA PHE A 96 1.34 1.64 14.30
C PHE A 96 -0.17 1.43 14.29
N ALA A 97 -0.68 0.36 13.69
CA ALA A 97 -2.12 0.18 13.56
C ALA A 97 -2.81 -0.10 14.92
N ALA A 98 -2.28 -1.02 15.71
CA ALA A 98 -2.84 -1.35 17.01
C ALA A 98 -2.83 -0.15 17.98
N PRO A 99 -1.72 0.61 18.17
CA PRO A 99 -1.74 1.83 18.96
C PRO A 99 -2.76 2.87 18.49
N ALA A 100 -2.93 3.04 17.18
CA ALA A 100 -3.93 3.98 16.64
C ALA A 100 -5.36 3.59 17.05
N VAL A 101 -5.70 2.30 16.95
CA VAL A 101 -7.01 1.78 17.38
C VAL A 101 -7.22 1.98 18.89
N TRP A 102 -6.20 1.69 19.72
CA TRP A 102 -6.30 1.86 21.15
C TRP A 102 -6.40 3.33 21.58
N MET A 103 -5.66 4.24 20.94
CA MET A 103 -5.77 5.69 21.21
C MET A 103 -7.15 6.22 20.81
N ALA A 104 -7.69 5.79 19.66
CA ALA A 104 -9.05 6.10 19.26
C ALA A 104 -10.07 5.63 20.31
N LYS A 105 -9.96 4.37 20.75
CA LYS A 105 -10.82 3.80 21.80
C LYS A 105 -10.77 4.56 23.10
N LEU A 106 -9.57 4.91 23.57
CA LEU A 106 -9.37 5.66 24.84
C LEU A 106 -9.98 7.07 24.76
N ARG A 107 -10.07 7.65 23.57
CA ARG A 107 -10.67 8.95 23.33
C ARG A 107 -12.16 8.89 22.96
N GLY A 108 -12.75 7.69 22.88
CA GLY A 108 -14.14 7.50 22.48
C GLY A 108 -14.44 7.76 21.02
N VAL A 109 -13.41 7.78 20.17
CA VAL A 109 -13.54 8.03 18.72
C VAL A 109 -13.61 6.70 17.96
N PRO A 110 -14.58 6.48 17.07
CA PRO A 110 -14.65 5.27 16.25
C PRO A 110 -13.44 5.15 15.33
N ALA A 111 -12.86 3.94 15.25
CA ALA A 111 -11.75 3.65 14.35
C ALA A 111 -12.19 2.68 13.24
N VAL A 112 -11.87 3.00 11.99
CA VAL A 112 -12.01 2.11 10.83
C VAL A 112 -10.64 1.60 10.45
N ILE A 113 -10.45 0.29 10.49
CA ILE A 113 -9.21 -0.36 10.06
C ILE A 113 -9.32 -0.70 8.58
N ASN A 114 -8.43 -0.15 7.77
CA ASN A 114 -8.30 -0.46 6.35
C ASN A 114 -7.04 -1.31 6.14
N TYR A 115 -7.23 -2.63 6.13
CA TYR A 115 -6.11 -3.57 6.05
C TYR A 115 -5.73 -3.88 4.60
N ARG A 116 -4.44 -3.71 4.27
CA ARG A 116 -3.91 -3.84 2.90
C ARG A 116 -2.65 -4.70 2.79
N GLY A 117 -2.32 -5.45 3.84
CA GLY A 117 -1.15 -6.31 3.87
C GLY A 117 -1.31 -7.56 3.00
N GLY A 118 -0.34 -7.84 2.12
CA GLY A 118 -0.35 -9.02 1.25
C GLY A 118 -0.10 -10.35 1.99
N GLU A 119 0.62 -10.33 3.11
CA GLU A 119 0.97 -11.52 3.90
C GLU A 119 0.01 -11.78 5.07
N ALA A 120 -1.28 -11.46 4.89
CA ALA A 120 -2.28 -11.53 5.95
C ALA A 120 -2.38 -12.93 6.58
N ASP A 121 -2.35 -13.98 5.76
CA ASP A 121 -2.50 -15.36 6.23
C ASP A 121 -1.35 -15.79 7.15
N ALA A 122 -0.11 -15.63 6.70
CA ALA A 122 1.07 -15.95 7.48
C ALA A 122 1.19 -15.10 8.75
N PHE A 123 0.79 -13.83 8.68
CA PHE A 123 0.77 -12.91 9.82
C PHE A 123 -0.29 -13.32 10.84
N LEU A 124 -1.52 -13.59 10.41
CA LEU A 124 -2.62 -13.96 11.30
C LEU A 124 -2.42 -15.35 11.90
N ALA A 125 -1.81 -16.30 11.18
CA ALA A 125 -1.44 -17.59 11.73
C ALA A 125 -0.59 -17.46 13.01
N LYS A 126 0.27 -16.45 13.07
CA LYS A 126 1.15 -16.20 14.24
C LYS A 126 0.54 -15.24 15.27
N SER A 127 -0.30 -14.31 14.85
CA SER A 127 -0.69 -13.13 15.65
C SER A 127 -2.20 -12.95 15.81
N ALA A 128 -3.04 -13.88 15.36
CA ALA A 128 -4.49 -13.70 15.33
C ALA A 128 -5.12 -13.33 16.67
N ARG A 129 -4.60 -13.85 17.80
CA ARG A 129 -5.14 -13.54 19.13
C ARG A 129 -4.97 -12.05 19.46
N SER A 130 -3.75 -11.51 19.34
CA SER A 130 -3.45 -10.10 19.64
C SER A 130 -4.11 -9.15 18.66
N VAL A 131 -4.12 -9.52 17.37
CA VAL A 131 -4.80 -8.76 16.30
C VAL A 131 -6.30 -8.67 16.58
N ARG A 132 -6.95 -9.78 16.92
CA ARG A 132 -8.38 -9.83 17.22
C ARG A 132 -8.77 -8.96 18.42
N ILE A 133 -7.93 -8.91 19.47
CA ILE A 133 -8.17 -8.06 20.63
C ILE A 133 -8.23 -6.58 20.21
N SER A 134 -7.28 -6.13 19.39
CA SER A 134 -7.26 -4.76 18.88
C SER A 134 -8.41 -4.51 17.88
N MET A 135 -8.70 -5.45 16.98
CA MET A 135 -9.77 -5.30 16.00
C MET A 135 -11.17 -5.21 16.61
N ARG A 136 -11.40 -5.88 17.76
CA ARG A 136 -12.66 -5.76 18.51
C ARG A 136 -12.92 -4.35 19.05
N GLN A 137 -11.90 -3.51 19.14
CA GLN A 137 -12.02 -2.12 19.58
C GLN A 137 -12.33 -1.17 18.42
N ALA A 138 -12.15 -1.63 17.17
CA ALA A 138 -12.48 -0.85 15.98
C ALA A 138 -13.98 -0.93 15.66
N ALA A 139 -14.51 0.13 15.07
CA ALA A 139 -15.89 0.19 14.60
C ALA A 139 -16.10 -0.66 13.34
N ALA A 140 -15.09 -0.75 12.48
CA ALA A 140 -15.14 -1.56 11.27
C ALA A 140 -13.74 -2.03 10.83
N LEU A 141 -13.71 -3.20 10.17
CA LEU A 141 -12.58 -3.69 9.41
C LEU A 141 -12.96 -3.70 7.93
N ILE A 142 -12.17 -3.04 7.09
CA ILE A 142 -12.33 -3.04 5.65
C ILE A 142 -11.08 -3.60 4.96
N VAL A 143 -11.30 -4.30 3.86
CA VAL A 143 -10.26 -4.97 3.06
C VAL A 143 -10.52 -4.76 1.58
N PRO A 144 -9.50 -4.77 0.70
CA PRO A 144 -9.68 -4.46 -0.72
C PRO A 144 -10.23 -5.60 -1.57
N SER A 145 -10.33 -6.83 -1.05
CA SER A 145 -10.67 -8.01 -1.87
C SER A 145 -11.37 -9.11 -1.09
N GLU A 146 -12.12 -9.96 -1.81
CA GLU A 146 -12.72 -11.18 -1.26
C GLU A 146 -11.66 -12.14 -0.70
N PHE A 147 -10.47 -12.20 -1.32
CA PHE A 147 -9.37 -13.00 -0.80
C PHE A 147 -9.02 -12.61 0.65
N LEU A 148 -8.77 -11.34 0.91
CA LEU A 148 -8.44 -10.87 2.26
C LEU A 148 -9.64 -11.05 3.21
N LYS A 149 -10.86 -10.82 2.77
CA LYS A 149 -12.06 -11.07 3.58
C LYS A 149 -12.14 -12.54 4.01
N ALA A 150 -11.90 -13.48 3.09
CA ALA A 150 -11.85 -14.90 3.40
C ALA A 150 -10.71 -15.26 4.37
N VAL A 151 -9.53 -14.66 4.22
CA VAL A 151 -8.42 -14.83 5.16
C VAL A 151 -8.84 -14.39 6.56
N PHE A 152 -9.39 -13.19 6.74
CA PHE A 152 -9.82 -12.71 8.06
C PHE A 152 -10.95 -13.57 8.65
N ALA A 153 -11.89 -14.05 7.83
CA ALA A 153 -12.98 -14.94 8.26
C ALA A 153 -12.45 -16.25 8.85
N ARG A 154 -11.41 -16.86 8.27
CA ARG A 154 -10.76 -18.07 8.81
C ARG A 154 -10.24 -17.89 10.24
N PHE A 155 -9.87 -16.66 10.60
CA PHE A 155 -9.41 -16.30 11.96
C PHE A 155 -10.52 -15.69 12.82
N GLY A 156 -11.80 -15.83 12.44
CA GLY A 156 -12.94 -15.39 13.22
C GLY A 156 -13.09 -13.86 13.30
N MET A 157 -12.74 -13.15 12.23
CA MET A 157 -12.88 -11.70 12.09
C MET A 157 -13.70 -11.35 10.87
N THR A 158 -14.72 -10.50 11.04
CA THR A 158 -15.59 -10.05 9.94
C THR A 158 -15.00 -8.80 9.29
N ALA A 159 -14.94 -8.77 7.96
CA ALA A 159 -14.46 -7.64 7.18
C ALA A 159 -15.45 -7.29 6.06
N SER A 160 -15.58 -6.00 5.77
CA SER A 160 -16.29 -5.48 4.59
C SER A 160 -15.32 -5.20 3.46
N ILE A 161 -15.78 -5.34 2.21
CA ILE A 161 -14.93 -5.07 1.05
C ILE A 161 -15.09 -3.61 0.64
N VAL A 162 -13.95 -2.91 0.60
CA VAL A 162 -13.83 -1.57 0.00
C VAL A 162 -12.63 -1.61 -0.94
N PRO A 163 -12.85 -1.64 -2.26
CA PRO A 163 -11.79 -1.74 -3.26
C PRO A 163 -10.75 -0.63 -3.17
N ASN A 164 -9.61 -0.84 -3.83
CA ASN A 164 -8.61 0.20 -3.99
C ASN A 164 -9.16 1.36 -4.80
N ILE A 165 -8.78 2.56 -4.41
CA ILE A 165 -9.12 3.78 -5.14
C ILE A 165 -8.27 3.84 -6.41
N VAL A 166 -8.91 4.09 -7.54
CA VAL A 166 -8.27 4.35 -8.83
C VAL A 166 -8.77 5.68 -9.37
N ASP A 167 -7.86 6.57 -9.69
CA ASP A 167 -8.18 7.84 -10.33
C ASP A 167 -8.35 7.64 -11.83
N LEU A 168 -9.59 7.41 -12.25
CA LEU A 168 -9.92 7.08 -13.64
C LEU A 168 -9.62 8.23 -14.62
N ALA A 169 -9.50 9.47 -14.16
CA ALA A 169 -9.16 10.59 -15.03
C ALA A 169 -7.76 10.45 -15.65
N HIS A 170 -6.87 9.71 -14.98
CA HIS A 170 -5.52 9.41 -15.48
C HIS A 170 -5.45 8.16 -16.39
N PHE A 171 -6.54 7.41 -16.51
CA PHE A 171 -6.63 6.19 -17.32
C PHE A 171 -7.56 6.37 -18.52
N THR A 172 -7.50 7.53 -19.16
CA THR A 172 -8.23 7.78 -20.40
C THR A 172 -7.45 7.21 -21.57
N ASN A 173 -8.11 6.44 -22.41
CA ASN A 173 -7.55 6.03 -23.69
C ASN A 173 -7.99 7.07 -24.76
N PRO A 174 -7.13 8.02 -25.15
CA PRO A 174 -7.53 9.12 -26.05
C PRO A 174 -7.87 8.66 -27.48
N ALA A 175 -7.38 7.49 -27.90
CA ALA A 175 -7.79 6.83 -29.13
C ALA A 175 -7.43 5.36 -29.07
N PRO A 176 -8.26 4.45 -29.62
CA PRO A 176 -7.86 3.07 -29.78
C PRO A 176 -6.81 2.99 -30.90
N HIS A 177 -5.55 3.26 -30.59
CA HIS A 177 -4.46 2.91 -31.48
C HIS A 177 -4.42 1.39 -31.56
N ARG A 178 -5.13 0.82 -32.54
CA ARG A 178 -4.91 -0.57 -32.96
C ARG A 178 -3.52 -0.65 -33.57
N THR A 179 -2.50 -0.72 -32.72
CA THR A 179 -1.18 -1.10 -33.20
C THR A 179 -1.29 -2.55 -33.68
N THR A 180 -0.92 -2.80 -34.92
CA THR A 180 -0.80 -4.15 -35.45
C THR A 180 0.32 -4.93 -34.78
N ARG A 181 1.19 -4.24 -34.02
CA ARG A 181 2.31 -4.83 -33.30
C ARG A 181 1.86 -5.37 -31.92
N ARG A 182 2.26 -6.59 -31.63
CA ARG A 182 2.02 -7.23 -30.33
C ARG A 182 2.98 -6.65 -29.30
N HIS A 183 2.48 -5.74 -28.47
CA HIS A 183 3.26 -5.12 -27.39
C HIS A 183 2.73 -5.57 -26.04
N LEU A 184 3.62 -6.16 -25.23
CA LEU A 184 3.34 -6.59 -23.87
C LEU A 184 4.01 -5.62 -22.88
N LEU A 185 3.37 -5.40 -21.74
CA LEU A 185 3.87 -4.54 -20.67
C LEU A 185 3.87 -5.29 -19.34
N VAL A 186 5.00 -5.24 -18.65
CA VAL A 186 5.13 -5.61 -17.23
C VAL A 186 5.48 -4.36 -16.43
N ALA A 187 4.53 -3.88 -15.62
CA ALA A 187 4.69 -2.69 -14.78
C ALA A 187 4.76 -3.12 -13.30
N ARG A 188 5.95 -3.54 -12.84
CA ARG A 188 6.19 -4.03 -11.48
C ARG A 188 7.61 -3.70 -11.03
N ASN A 189 7.80 -3.56 -9.71
CA ASN A 189 9.14 -3.52 -9.13
C ASN A 189 9.90 -4.81 -9.47
N LEU A 190 11.23 -4.70 -9.67
CA LEU A 190 12.08 -5.83 -10.02
C LEU A 190 12.60 -6.50 -8.74
N GLU A 191 11.67 -7.06 -7.98
CA GLU A 191 11.88 -7.75 -6.71
C GLU A 191 11.47 -9.23 -6.82
N PRO A 192 12.06 -10.15 -6.03
CA PRO A 192 11.77 -11.60 -6.12
C PRO A 192 10.29 -11.94 -5.99
N ILE A 193 9.55 -11.21 -5.17
CA ILE A 193 8.12 -11.46 -4.92
C ILE A 193 7.23 -11.29 -6.16
N TYR A 194 7.70 -10.55 -7.18
CA TYR A 194 6.91 -10.27 -8.38
C TYR A 194 7.21 -11.20 -9.56
N ASP A 195 8.17 -12.10 -9.41
CA ASP A 195 8.53 -13.14 -10.37
C ASP A 195 8.59 -12.66 -11.85
N ASN A 196 9.30 -11.56 -12.06
CA ASN A 196 9.49 -11.00 -13.40
C ASN A 196 10.28 -11.95 -14.33
N GLU A 197 11.02 -12.91 -13.76
CA GLU A 197 11.72 -13.94 -14.52
C GLU A 197 10.74 -14.80 -15.33
N THR A 198 9.66 -15.26 -14.71
CA THR A 198 8.61 -16.03 -15.39
C THR A 198 8.00 -15.24 -16.55
N ALA A 199 7.80 -13.93 -16.40
CA ALA A 199 7.28 -13.09 -17.47
C ALA A 199 8.23 -13.05 -18.69
N ILE A 200 9.56 -12.92 -18.46
CA ILE A 200 10.56 -12.93 -19.56
C ILE A 200 10.62 -14.30 -20.24
N ARG A 201 10.59 -15.40 -19.47
CA ARG A 201 10.57 -16.76 -20.02
C ARG A 201 9.29 -17.02 -20.84
N ALA A 202 8.14 -16.62 -20.33
CA ALA A 202 6.88 -16.72 -21.07
C ALA A 202 6.93 -15.90 -22.36
N PHE A 203 7.49 -14.68 -22.31
CA PHE A 203 7.66 -13.84 -23.49
C PHE A 203 8.59 -14.49 -24.54
N SER A 204 9.62 -15.25 -24.13
CA SER A 204 10.48 -15.97 -25.08
C SER A 204 9.70 -16.99 -25.92
N VAL A 205 8.67 -17.62 -25.35
CA VAL A 205 7.77 -18.53 -26.07
C VAL A 205 6.89 -17.75 -27.06
N VAL A 206 6.36 -16.61 -26.62
CA VAL A 206 5.55 -15.72 -27.49
C VAL A 206 6.38 -15.20 -28.67
N HIS A 207 7.58 -14.71 -28.41
CA HIS A 207 8.46 -14.12 -29.44
C HIS A 207 8.90 -15.13 -30.50
N ARG A 208 9.10 -16.41 -30.14
CA ARG A 208 9.39 -17.49 -31.12
C ARG A 208 8.26 -17.67 -32.13
N ASN A 209 7.01 -17.55 -31.69
CA ASN A 209 5.83 -17.69 -32.53
C ASN A 209 5.42 -16.37 -33.23
N HIS A 210 5.86 -15.25 -32.67
CA HIS A 210 5.54 -13.90 -33.12
C HIS A 210 6.78 -13.01 -33.01
N PRO A 211 7.70 -13.06 -34.01
CA PRO A 211 8.96 -12.31 -33.96
C PRO A 211 8.80 -10.78 -33.95
N ASP A 212 7.63 -10.28 -34.30
CA ASP A 212 7.24 -8.86 -34.22
C ASP A 212 6.80 -8.40 -32.82
N ALA A 213 6.62 -9.36 -31.91
CA ALA A 213 6.22 -9.05 -30.54
C ALA A 213 7.35 -8.37 -29.75
N THR A 214 6.99 -7.38 -28.93
CA THR A 214 7.91 -6.67 -28.03
C THR A 214 7.41 -6.71 -26.59
N LEU A 215 8.32 -6.65 -25.64
CA LEU A 215 8.03 -6.59 -24.19
C LEU A 215 8.70 -5.35 -23.60
N THR A 216 7.93 -4.52 -22.89
CA THR A 216 8.46 -3.47 -22.03
C THR A 216 8.34 -3.88 -20.59
N ILE A 217 9.44 -3.75 -19.85
CA ILE A 217 9.50 -3.97 -18.40
C ILE A 217 9.74 -2.62 -17.72
N ALA A 218 8.68 -2.09 -17.12
CA ALA A 218 8.68 -0.81 -16.41
C ALA A 218 8.75 -1.03 -14.91
N GLY A 219 9.90 -0.71 -14.33
CA GLY A 219 10.16 -0.85 -12.90
C GLY A 219 11.64 -0.81 -12.56
N SER A 220 11.93 -0.67 -11.29
CA SER A 220 13.28 -0.72 -10.74
C SER A 220 13.35 -1.71 -9.57
N GLY A 221 14.53 -2.23 -9.27
CA GLY A 221 14.74 -3.14 -8.16
C GLY A 221 16.05 -3.92 -8.25
N PRO A 222 16.37 -4.71 -7.23
CA PRO A 222 17.64 -5.43 -7.13
C PRO A 222 17.85 -6.47 -8.22
N LEU A 223 16.79 -6.94 -8.89
CA LEU A 223 16.89 -7.95 -9.96
C LEU A 223 17.09 -7.34 -11.36
N ALA A 224 17.24 -6.02 -11.51
CA ALA A 224 17.33 -5.36 -12.81
C ALA A 224 18.43 -5.96 -13.71
N GLU A 225 19.65 -6.09 -13.19
CA GLU A 225 20.78 -6.61 -13.93
C GLU A 225 20.62 -8.09 -14.29
N SER A 226 20.16 -8.92 -13.35
CA SER A 226 19.95 -10.36 -13.59
C SER A 226 18.85 -10.64 -14.61
N LEU A 227 17.78 -9.85 -14.59
CA LEU A 227 16.68 -9.96 -15.57
C LEU A 227 17.11 -9.49 -16.96
N ALA A 228 17.94 -8.47 -17.06
CA ALA A 228 18.51 -8.03 -18.33
C ALA A 228 19.45 -9.10 -18.92
N ALA A 229 20.31 -9.70 -18.09
CA ALA A 229 21.17 -10.81 -18.50
C ALA A 229 20.35 -12.04 -18.95
N LEU A 230 19.26 -12.35 -18.27
CA LEU A 230 18.34 -13.42 -18.68
C LEU A 230 17.74 -13.15 -20.05
N ALA A 231 17.26 -11.93 -20.31
CA ALA A 231 16.71 -11.55 -21.61
C ALA A 231 17.75 -11.70 -22.74
N GLN A 232 19.00 -11.30 -22.50
CA GLN A 232 20.10 -11.49 -23.43
C GLN A 232 20.39 -12.99 -23.69
N HIS A 233 20.46 -13.79 -22.62
CA HIS A 233 20.70 -15.24 -22.72
C HIS A 233 19.62 -15.97 -23.53
N LEU A 234 18.38 -15.49 -23.46
CA LEU A 234 17.24 -16.01 -24.22
C LEU A 234 17.15 -15.45 -25.66
N GLY A 235 18.12 -14.64 -26.10
CA GLY A 235 18.14 -14.03 -27.43
C GLY A 235 17.11 -12.92 -27.64
N LEU A 236 16.63 -12.29 -26.57
CA LEU A 236 15.57 -11.28 -26.60
C LEU A 236 16.05 -9.83 -26.51
N ALA A 237 17.37 -9.58 -26.64
CA ALA A 237 17.96 -8.25 -26.44
C ALA A 237 17.33 -7.13 -27.28
N GLY A 238 16.86 -7.44 -28.50
CA GLY A 238 16.18 -6.48 -29.37
C GLY A 238 14.65 -6.40 -29.19
N ALA A 239 14.07 -7.31 -28.41
CA ALA A 239 12.62 -7.43 -28.24
C ALA A 239 12.15 -7.06 -26.82
N VAL A 240 13.07 -6.96 -25.85
CA VAL A 240 12.77 -6.59 -24.46
C VAL A 240 13.41 -5.25 -24.14
N THR A 241 12.62 -4.29 -23.65
CA THR A 241 13.08 -2.97 -23.22
C THR A 241 12.87 -2.81 -21.70
N PHE A 242 13.92 -2.43 -20.98
CA PHE A 242 13.83 -2.06 -19.58
C PHE A 242 13.84 -0.53 -19.47
N THR A 243 12.75 0.07 -19.01
CA THR A 243 12.61 1.53 -18.90
C THR A 243 13.08 2.10 -17.57
N GLY A 244 13.36 1.21 -16.60
CA GLY A 244 13.49 1.66 -15.22
C GLY A 244 12.15 2.10 -14.65
N ARG A 245 12.19 2.86 -13.56
CA ARG A 245 10.99 3.41 -12.94
C ARG A 245 10.43 4.53 -13.81
N LEU A 246 9.16 4.41 -14.15
CA LEU A 246 8.41 5.48 -14.80
C LEU A 246 7.69 6.32 -13.74
N ASP A 247 7.65 7.62 -13.93
CA ASP A 247 6.80 8.52 -13.17
C ASP A 247 5.36 8.47 -13.69
N ARG A 248 4.43 9.08 -12.94
CA ARG A 248 3.00 8.99 -13.22
C ARG A 248 2.60 9.68 -14.52
N ASP A 249 3.41 10.61 -14.98
CA ASP A 249 3.18 11.45 -16.17
C ASP A 249 4.02 10.98 -17.38
N SER A 250 4.72 9.83 -17.27
CA SER A 250 5.49 9.16 -18.34
C SER A 250 4.64 8.09 -19.05
#